data_39c45bbf533851d3e481e190501bf2e8
#
_entry.id   39c45bbf533851d3e481e190501bf2e8
#
_cell.length_a   1.000
_cell.length_b   1.000
_cell.length_c   1.000
_cell.angle_alpha   90.00
_cell.angle_beta   90.00
_cell.angle_gamma   90.00
#
_symmetry.space_group_name_H-M   'P 1'
#
loop_
_entity.id
_entity.type
_entity.pdbx_description
1 polymer ?
#
loop_
_entity_poly.entity_id
_entity_poly.type
_entity_poly.pdbx_seq_one_letter_code
_entity_poly.pdbx_strand_id
1 'polypeptide(L)'
;MLHRFLTLAFLITAHLVSAQQSKTEEYLLQQEQIRKTALLRELDSGVFYMDEGRYTTADQKFKYVLENIKSVPSDLVFYFGKNSFQLGQYKQSIDWLNKYIQLKGTNGQYSQEAVMWLKKAEAEFVKEKKTESQKAEELLSVNYEIDCGPSGLVMCPVCKGEHVIIKPGAFKNEYKTCPYCNEHGVLTCEEYNKLVRGELKPKF
;
A
#
# COMPACT_ATOMS: atom_id res chain seq x y z
N MET A 1 -36.80 -55.08 30.62
CA MET A 1 -35.44 -55.41 30.16
C MET A 1 -35.05 -54.66 28.86
N LEU A 2 -35.92 -54.56 27.88
CA LEU A 2 -35.68 -53.94 26.56
C LEU A 2 -35.24 -52.48 26.67
N HIS A 3 -35.82 -51.66 27.57
CA HIS A 3 -35.49 -50.24 27.77
C HIS A 3 -34.06 -50.02 28.28
N ARG A 4 -33.55 -50.90 29.10
CA ARG A 4 -32.15 -50.81 29.64
C ARG A 4 -31.11 -51.16 28.56
N PHE A 5 -31.42 -52.04 27.64
CA PHE A 5 -30.54 -52.36 26.48
C PHE A 5 -30.49 -51.22 25.49
N LEU A 6 -31.62 -50.53 25.24
CA LEU A 6 -31.68 -49.37 24.31
C LEU A 6 -30.86 -48.18 24.85
N THR A 7 -30.96 -47.90 26.17
CA THR A 7 -30.16 -46.79 26.77
C THR A 7 -28.67 -47.10 26.80
N LEU A 8 -28.27 -48.34 27.03
CA LEU A 8 -26.86 -48.74 27.00
C LEU A 8 -26.28 -48.65 25.60
N ALA A 9 -27.02 -49.08 24.55
CA ALA A 9 -26.60 -48.96 23.17
C ALA A 9 -26.43 -47.48 22.72
N PHE A 10 -27.32 -46.59 23.18
CA PHE A 10 -27.24 -45.16 22.87
C PHE A 10 -26.03 -44.49 23.53
N LEU A 11 -25.69 -44.86 24.74
CA LEU A 11 -24.49 -44.36 25.45
C LEU A 11 -23.18 -44.83 24.80
N ILE A 12 -23.12 -46.06 24.30
CA ILE A 12 -21.95 -46.61 23.62
C ILE A 12 -21.74 -45.91 22.27
N THR A 13 -22.80 -45.63 21.49
CA THR A 13 -22.71 -44.92 20.24
C THR A 13 -22.27 -43.46 20.45
N ALA A 14 -22.74 -42.77 21.48
CA ALA A 14 -22.33 -41.41 21.80
C ALA A 14 -20.83 -41.32 22.12
N HIS A 15 -20.28 -42.29 22.87
CA HIS A 15 -18.83 -42.33 23.18
C HIS A 15 -17.97 -42.62 21.94
N LEU A 16 -18.44 -43.45 21.01
CA LEU A 16 -17.70 -43.76 19.78
C LEU A 16 -17.65 -42.55 18.86
N VAL A 17 -18.74 -41.77 18.74
CA VAL A 17 -18.78 -40.55 17.92
C VAL A 17 -17.82 -39.47 18.49
N SER A 18 -17.81 -39.29 19.83
CA SER A 18 -16.91 -38.35 20.49
C SER A 18 -15.43 -38.71 20.29
N ALA A 19 -15.09 -40.01 20.35
CA ALA A 19 -13.73 -40.48 20.14
C ALA A 19 -13.24 -40.32 18.68
N GLN A 20 -14.14 -40.44 17.69
CA GLN A 20 -13.81 -40.19 16.29
C GLN A 20 -13.61 -38.70 16.03
N GLN A 21 -14.42 -37.84 16.64
CA GLN A 21 -14.33 -36.39 16.52
C GLN A 21 -13.00 -35.87 17.05
N SER A 22 -12.55 -36.33 18.22
CA SER A 22 -11.25 -35.94 18.82
C SER A 22 -10.05 -36.34 17.95
N LYS A 23 -10.06 -37.53 17.36
CA LYS A 23 -8.99 -37.98 16.45
C LYS A 23 -8.91 -37.18 15.16
N THR A 24 -10.06 -36.76 14.63
CA THR A 24 -10.12 -35.92 13.43
C THR A 24 -9.56 -34.53 13.70
N GLU A 25 -9.91 -33.93 14.85
CA GLU A 25 -9.38 -32.66 15.28
C GLU A 25 -7.86 -32.71 15.50
N GLU A 26 -7.37 -33.73 16.18
CA GLU A 26 -5.93 -33.93 16.37
C GLU A 26 -5.17 -34.06 15.05
N TYR A 27 -5.70 -34.84 14.10
CA TYR A 27 -5.13 -34.97 12.75
C TYR A 27 -5.08 -33.63 12.03
N LEU A 28 -6.16 -32.84 12.05
CA LEU A 28 -6.21 -31.52 11.42
C LEU A 28 -5.21 -30.55 12.03
N LEU A 29 -5.10 -30.54 13.37
CA LEU A 29 -4.11 -29.74 14.09
C LEU A 29 -2.67 -30.13 13.70
N GLN A 30 -2.40 -31.42 13.59
CA GLN A 30 -1.09 -31.92 13.16
C GLN A 30 -0.76 -31.47 11.72
N GLN A 31 -1.71 -31.57 10.80
CA GLN A 31 -1.55 -31.09 9.42
C GLN A 31 -1.28 -29.58 9.37
N GLU A 32 -1.98 -28.81 10.19
CA GLU A 32 -1.77 -27.36 10.28
C GLU A 32 -0.38 -27.01 10.84
N GLN A 33 0.10 -27.75 11.82
CA GLN A 33 1.46 -27.58 12.37
C GLN A 33 2.54 -27.91 11.33
N ILE A 34 2.38 -29.00 10.57
CA ILE A 34 3.29 -29.37 9.49
C ILE A 34 3.34 -28.25 8.44
N ARG A 35 2.18 -27.78 8.00
CA ARG A 35 2.09 -26.67 7.04
C ARG A 35 2.75 -25.42 7.56
N LYS A 36 2.46 -25.02 8.80
CA LYS A 36 3.07 -23.85 9.43
C LYS A 36 4.60 -23.97 9.51
N THR A 37 5.10 -25.13 9.91
CA THR A 37 6.54 -25.40 9.96
C THR A 37 7.19 -25.29 8.58
N ALA A 38 6.54 -25.81 7.53
CA ALA A 38 7.02 -25.66 6.16
C ALA A 38 7.10 -24.20 5.73
N LEU A 39 6.10 -23.38 6.05
CA LEU A 39 6.10 -21.95 5.74
C LEU A 39 7.19 -21.19 6.51
N LEU A 40 7.44 -21.56 7.77
CA LEU A 40 8.54 -20.94 8.54
C LEU A 40 9.91 -21.30 7.94
N ARG A 41 10.12 -22.48 7.41
CA ARG A 41 11.34 -22.82 6.65
C ARG A 41 11.50 -21.99 5.38
N GLU A 42 10.41 -21.68 4.68
CA GLU A 42 10.44 -20.77 3.54
C GLU A 42 10.80 -19.34 3.96
N LEU A 43 10.33 -18.89 5.12
CA LEU A 43 10.76 -17.62 5.72
C LEU A 43 12.27 -17.62 6.01
N ASP A 44 12.79 -18.66 6.67
CA ASP A 44 14.23 -18.79 6.95
C ASP A 44 15.05 -18.80 5.65
N SER A 45 14.54 -19.46 4.61
CA SER A 45 15.16 -19.45 3.28
C SER A 45 15.18 -18.05 2.69
N GLY A 46 14.11 -17.27 2.87
CA GLY A 46 14.05 -15.87 2.46
C GLY A 46 15.09 -15.01 3.17
N VAL A 47 15.25 -15.19 4.48
CA VAL A 47 16.29 -14.50 5.27
C VAL A 47 17.69 -14.85 4.77
N PHE A 48 17.95 -16.14 4.55
CA PHE A 48 19.22 -16.61 3.98
C PHE A 48 19.53 -15.92 2.63
N TYR A 49 18.57 -15.89 1.71
CA TYR A 49 18.77 -15.21 0.41
C TYR A 49 18.97 -13.71 0.54
N MET A 50 18.32 -13.07 1.51
CA MET A 50 18.51 -11.66 1.79
C MET A 50 19.93 -11.38 2.29
N ASP A 51 20.47 -12.23 3.17
CA ASP A 51 21.84 -12.12 3.70
C ASP A 51 22.89 -12.35 2.62
N GLU A 52 22.60 -13.21 1.63
CA GLU A 52 23.41 -13.41 0.42
C GLU A 52 23.28 -12.27 -0.61
N GLY A 53 22.53 -11.21 -0.32
CA GLY A 53 22.27 -10.09 -1.24
C GLY A 53 21.31 -10.42 -2.40
N ARG A 54 20.66 -11.57 -2.37
CA ARG A 54 19.70 -12.03 -3.40
C ARG A 54 18.29 -11.55 -3.08
N TYR A 55 18.12 -10.25 -3.01
CA TYR A 55 16.90 -9.59 -2.51
C TYR A 55 15.63 -9.94 -3.28
N THR A 56 15.71 -10.10 -4.61
CA THR A 56 14.57 -10.50 -5.43
C THR A 56 14.09 -11.92 -5.10
N THR A 57 15.04 -12.85 -4.87
CA THR A 57 14.70 -14.24 -4.47
C THR A 57 14.11 -14.25 -3.06
N ALA A 58 14.67 -13.47 -2.14
CA ALA A 58 14.13 -13.29 -0.80
C ALA A 58 12.69 -12.74 -0.82
N ASP A 59 12.42 -11.75 -1.65
CA ASP A 59 11.10 -11.15 -1.84
C ASP A 59 10.06 -12.19 -2.28
N GLN A 60 10.41 -13.05 -3.24
CA GLN A 60 9.55 -14.14 -3.69
C GLN A 60 9.21 -15.11 -2.54
N LYS A 61 10.20 -15.46 -1.71
CA LYS A 61 10.01 -16.33 -0.55
C LYS A 61 9.10 -15.68 0.49
N PHE A 62 9.33 -14.43 0.82
CA PHE A 62 8.51 -13.67 1.78
C PHE A 62 7.07 -13.51 1.29
N LYS A 63 6.85 -13.20 0.01
CA LYS A 63 5.51 -13.14 -0.61
C LYS A 63 4.80 -14.48 -0.55
N TYR A 64 5.49 -15.56 -0.90
CA TYR A 64 4.93 -16.90 -0.80
C TYR A 64 4.46 -17.23 0.62
N VAL A 65 5.27 -16.92 1.63
CA VAL A 65 4.88 -17.12 3.03
C VAL A 65 3.68 -16.26 3.39
N LEU A 66 3.68 -14.97 3.02
CA LEU A 66 2.61 -14.04 3.33
C LEU A 66 1.25 -14.49 2.75
N GLU A 67 1.25 -15.01 1.52
CA GLU A 67 0.04 -15.47 0.83
C GLU A 67 -0.52 -16.79 1.41
N ASN A 68 0.33 -17.59 2.05
CA ASN A 68 -0.03 -18.93 2.49
C ASN A 68 -0.18 -19.09 4.00
N ILE A 69 0.24 -18.11 4.79
CA ILE A 69 0.19 -18.18 6.26
C ILE A 69 -1.10 -17.54 6.80
N LYS A 70 -1.75 -18.19 7.77
CA LYS A 70 -2.96 -17.64 8.40
C LYS A 70 -2.67 -16.48 9.37
N SER A 71 -1.54 -16.55 10.05
CA SER A 71 -1.11 -15.54 11.02
C SER A 71 0.32 -15.14 10.71
N VAL A 72 0.50 -13.89 10.32
CA VAL A 72 1.81 -13.35 9.87
C VAL A 72 2.75 -13.19 11.05
N PRO A 73 3.91 -13.87 11.07
CA PRO A 73 4.93 -13.67 12.10
C PRO A 73 5.48 -12.24 12.05
N SER A 74 5.75 -11.66 13.21
CA SER A 74 6.36 -10.33 13.29
C SER A 74 7.72 -10.25 12.58
N ASP A 75 8.46 -11.35 12.60
CA ASP A 75 9.78 -11.43 11.97
C ASP A 75 9.67 -11.31 10.44
N LEU A 76 8.65 -11.93 9.84
CA LEU A 76 8.35 -11.74 8.41
C LEU A 76 8.09 -10.27 8.10
N VAL A 77 7.32 -9.58 8.95
CA VAL A 77 7.02 -8.14 8.77
C VAL A 77 8.31 -7.30 8.76
N PHE A 78 9.22 -7.58 9.68
CA PHE A 78 10.52 -6.91 9.76
C PHE A 78 11.40 -7.21 8.54
N TYR A 79 11.62 -8.49 8.21
CA TYR A 79 12.49 -8.90 7.10
C TYR A 79 11.94 -8.44 5.76
N PHE A 80 10.62 -8.47 5.57
CA PHE A 80 9.99 -7.97 4.35
C PHE A 80 10.21 -6.46 4.20
N GLY A 81 10.10 -5.69 5.28
CA GLY A 81 10.41 -4.27 5.28
C GLY A 81 11.87 -3.96 4.95
N LYS A 82 12.81 -4.68 5.57
CA LYS A 82 14.26 -4.57 5.31
C LYS A 82 14.60 -4.94 3.87
N ASN A 83 14.05 -6.04 3.35
CA ASN A 83 14.27 -6.48 1.97
C ASN A 83 13.70 -5.50 0.94
N SER A 84 12.52 -4.91 1.21
CA SER A 84 11.92 -3.89 0.35
C SER A 84 12.81 -2.66 0.22
N PHE A 85 13.51 -2.26 1.30
CA PHE A 85 14.51 -1.19 1.23
C PHE A 85 15.64 -1.52 0.24
N GLN A 86 16.19 -2.73 0.31
CA GLN A 86 17.28 -3.18 -0.56
C GLN A 86 16.86 -3.26 -2.04
N LEU A 87 15.57 -3.46 -2.30
CA LEU A 87 14.99 -3.44 -3.64
C LEU A 87 14.65 -2.02 -4.14
N GLY A 88 14.92 -0.98 -3.36
CA GLY A 88 14.54 0.39 -3.70
C GLY A 88 13.04 0.68 -3.56
N GLN A 89 12.27 -0.24 -2.96
CA GLN A 89 10.83 -0.11 -2.75
C GLN A 89 10.58 0.63 -1.43
N TYR A 90 11.00 1.90 -1.36
CA TYR A 90 11.06 2.65 -0.10
C TYR A 90 9.70 2.83 0.56
N LYS A 91 8.65 3.12 -0.21
CA LYS A 91 7.30 3.23 0.35
C LYS A 91 6.84 1.92 1.02
N GLN A 92 7.05 0.79 0.35
CA GLN A 92 6.71 -0.53 0.89
C GLN A 92 7.54 -0.85 2.14
N SER A 93 8.83 -0.51 2.13
CA SER A 93 9.70 -0.64 3.30
C SER A 93 9.17 0.14 4.50
N ILE A 94 8.79 1.41 4.31
CA ILE A 94 8.18 2.27 5.34
C ILE A 94 6.92 1.62 5.92
N ASP A 95 6.02 1.15 5.07
CA ASP A 95 4.75 0.57 5.49
C ASP A 95 4.96 -0.70 6.34
N TRP A 96 5.87 -1.61 5.94
CA TRP A 96 6.17 -2.83 6.68
C TRP A 96 6.92 -2.58 7.99
N LEU A 97 7.91 -1.68 7.99
CA LEU A 97 8.68 -1.36 9.20
C LEU A 97 7.82 -0.64 10.23
N ASN A 98 6.95 0.28 9.82
CA ASN A 98 5.95 0.88 10.69
C ASN A 98 5.00 -0.18 11.28
N LYS A 99 4.57 -1.15 10.45
CA LYS A 99 3.74 -2.26 10.94
C LYS A 99 4.45 -3.08 12.00
N TYR A 100 5.73 -3.38 11.82
CA TYR A 100 6.53 -4.07 12.84
C TYR A 100 6.59 -3.27 14.15
N ILE A 101 6.89 -1.97 14.07
CA ILE A 101 6.98 -1.09 15.25
C ILE A 101 5.62 -1.01 15.96
N GLN A 102 4.52 -0.92 15.23
CA GLN A 102 3.17 -0.96 15.81
C GLN A 102 2.89 -2.27 16.56
N LEU A 103 3.36 -3.41 16.04
CA LEU A 103 3.12 -4.72 16.63
C LEU A 103 4.01 -4.99 17.85
N LYS A 104 5.25 -4.53 17.86
CA LYS A 104 6.26 -4.88 18.85
C LYS A 104 6.67 -3.72 19.78
N GLY A 105 6.38 -2.48 19.42
CA GLY A 105 6.81 -1.31 20.16
C GLY A 105 8.34 -1.24 20.29
N THR A 106 8.81 -0.82 21.44
CA THR A 106 10.25 -0.68 21.74
C THR A 106 10.90 -1.99 22.22
N ASN A 107 10.10 -3.00 22.56
CA ASN A 107 10.56 -4.25 23.22
C ASN A 107 10.73 -5.42 22.24
N GLY A 108 10.47 -5.23 20.95
CA GLY A 108 10.67 -6.26 19.94
C GLY A 108 12.15 -6.50 19.66
N GLN A 109 12.51 -7.74 19.31
CA GLN A 109 13.87 -8.17 19.01
C GLN A 109 14.55 -7.26 17.98
N TYR A 110 13.82 -6.80 16.97
CA TYR A 110 14.32 -5.97 15.87
C TYR A 110 13.89 -4.49 15.96
N SER A 111 13.35 -4.03 17.10
CA SER A 111 12.74 -2.69 17.19
C SER A 111 13.74 -1.56 16.91
N GLN A 112 14.95 -1.65 17.42
CA GLN A 112 15.99 -0.65 17.15
C GLN A 112 16.44 -0.66 15.68
N GLU A 113 16.61 -1.85 15.12
CA GLU A 113 16.99 -2.02 13.72
C GLU A 113 15.84 -1.57 12.78
N ALA A 114 14.59 -1.87 13.11
CA ALA A 114 13.42 -1.42 12.37
C ALA A 114 13.33 0.11 12.30
N VAL A 115 13.55 0.80 13.42
CA VAL A 115 13.59 2.28 13.44
C VAL A 115 14.74 2.82 12.59
N MET A 116 15.89 2.19 12.63
CA MET A 116 17.05 2.59 11.80
C MET A 116 16.72 2.46 10.30
N TRP A 117 16.19 1.30 9.88
CA TRP A 117 15.80 1.08 8.48
C TRP A 117 14.64 1.97 8.05
N LEU A 118 13.68 2.22 8.93
CA LEU A 118 12.57 3.15 8.66
C LEU A 118 13.09 4.55 8.33
N LYS A 119 13.97 5.11 9.16
CA LYS A 119 14.57 6.43 8.92
C LYS A 119 15.34 6.48 7.59
N LYS A 120 16.08 5.41 7.24
CA LYS A 120 16.75 5.32 5.94
C LYS A 120 15.76 5.30 4.78
N ALA A 121 14.68 4.50 4.90
CA ALA A 121 13.67 4.38 3.87
C ALA A 121 12.92 5.70 3.66
N GLU A 122 12.57 6.41 4.73
CA GLU A 122 11.96 7.73 4.66
C GLU A 122 12.86 8.76 3.95
N ALA A 123 14.15 8.76 4.28
CA ALA A 123 15.11 9.68 3.65
C ALA A 123 15.25 9.44 2.14
N GLU A 124 15.37 8.17 1.72
CA GLU A 124 15.48 7.83 0.30
C GLU A 124 14.15 8.05 -0.45
N PHE A 125 13.01 7.80 0.20
CA PHE A 125 11.68 8.08 -0.38
C PHE A 125 11.48 9.58 -0.64
N VAL A 126 11.85 10.44 0.31
CA VAL A 126 11.78 11.91 0.14
C VAL A 126 12.68 12.36 -1.00
N LYS A 127 13.90 11.81 -1.10
CA LYS A 127 14.84 12.12 -2.17
C LYS A 127 14.32 11.68 -3.54
N GLU A 128 13.73 10.48 -3.64
CA GLU A 128 13.08 9.98 -4.84
C GLU A 128 11.95 10.93 -5.28
N LYS A 129 11.07 11.32 -4.37
CA LYS A 129 9.95 12.25 -4.67
C LYS A 129 10.43 13.62 -5.08
N LYS A 130 11.50 14.14 -4.48
CA LYS A 130 12.12 15.41 -4.89
C LYS A 130 12.68 15.32 -6.31
N THR A 131 13.35 14.21 -6.65
CA THR A 131 13.89 13.99 -8.00
C THR A 131 12.77 13.87 -9.05
N GLU A 132 11.68 13.15 -8.73
CA GLU A 132 10.51 13.06 -9.60
C GLU A 132 9.87 14.44 -9.83
N SER A 133 9.71 15.24 -8.77
CA SER A 133 9.18 16.61 -8.87
C SER A 133 10.07 17.50 -9.73
N GLN A 134 11.40 17.43 -9.56
CA GLN A 134 12.35 18.20 -10.38
C GLN A 134 12.29 17.81 -11.87
N LYS A 135 12.21 16.51 -12.17
CA LYS A 135 12.04 16.04 -13.56
C LYS A 135 10.72 16.50 -14.16
N ALA A 136 9.63 16.46 -13.38
CA ALA A 136 8.33 16.93 -13.83
C ALA A 136 8.38 18.45 -14.11
N GLU A 137 9.02 19.23 -13.25
CA GLU A 137 9.20 20.66 -13.42
C GLU A 137 10.07 20.98 -14.65
N GLU A 138 11.15 20.24 -14.87
CA GLU A 138 11.98 20.35 -16.07
C GLU A 138 11.19 20.05 -17.33
N LEU A 139 10.40 18.97 -17.37
CA LEU A 139 9.54 18.62 -18.49
C LEU A 139 8.48 19.69 -18.75
N LEU A 140 7.89 20.29 -17.70
CA LEU A 140 6.91 21.34 -17.82
C LEU A 140 7.53 22.69 -18.24
N SER A 141 8.83 22.90 -17.97
CA SER A 141 9.56 24.13 -18.37
C SER A 141 9.99 24.14 -19.84
N VAL A 142 9.92 22.99 -20.53
CA VAL A 142 10.20 22.95 -21.97
C VAL A 142 9.10 23.70 -22.71
N ASN A 143 9.51 24.70 -23.54
CA ASN A 143 8.63 25.50 -24.38
C ASN A 143 8.03 24.63 -25.50
N TYR A 144 7.08 23.80 -25.20
CA TYR A 144 6.26 23.11 -26.19
C TYR A 144 4.85 23.71 -26.22
N GLU A 145 4.30 23.81 -27.40
CA GLU A 145 2.90 24.19 -27.56
C GLU A 145 2.03 22.93 -27.58
N ILE A 146 1.02 22.93 -26.72
CA ILE A 146 0.02 21.86 -26.71
C ILE A 146 -0.95 22.12 -27.84
N ASP A 147 -1.13 21.14 -28.72
CA ASP A 147 -2.18 21.18 -29.76
C ASP A 147 -3.55 20.95 -29.08
N CYS A 148 -4.39 21.96 -29.20
CA CYS A 148 -5.74 21.95 -28.59
C CYS A 148 -6.82 21.37 -29.50
N GLY A 149 -6.42 20.76 -30.60
CA GLY A 149 -7.33 20.19 -31.59
C GLY A 149 -8.08 21.22 -32.44
N PRO A 150 -9.02 20.77 -33.31
CA PRO A 150 -9.61 21.59 -34.34
C PRO A 150 -10.43 22.79 -33.85
N SER A 151 -10.96 22.75 -32.64
CA SER A 151 -11.73 23.85 -32.05
C SER A 151 -10.87 25.03 -31.61
N GLY A 152 -9.58 24.80 -31.33
CA GLY A 152 -8.68 25.80 -30.77
C GLY A 152 -9.11 26.35 -29.42
N LEU A 153 -10.14 25.74 -28.79
CA LEU A 153 -10.69 26.13 -27.48
C LEU A 153 -10.51 25.05 -26.48
N VAL A 154 -10.14 25.43 -25.26
CA VAL A 154 -9.91 24.52 -24.13
C VAL A 154 -10.72 24.96 -22.92
N MET A 155 -11.36 24.02 -22.26
CA MET A 155 -12.02 24.29 -20.97
C MET A 155 -11.02 24.83 -19.97
N CYS A 156 -11.34 25.93 -19.31
CA CYS A 156 -10.45 26.55 -18.34
C CYS A 156 -10.21 25.62 -17.14
N PRO A 157 -8.97 25.18 -16.87
CA PRO A 157 -8.68 24.24 -15.76
C PRO A 157 -8.83 24.89 -14.39
N VAL A 158 -8.76 26.24 -14.30
CA VAL A 158 -8.85 26.97 -13.02
C VAL A 158 -10.28 26.96 -12.47
N CYS A 159 -11.29 27.20 -13.34
CA CYS A 159 -12.70 27.19 -12.95
C CYS A 159 -13.46 25.98 -13.46
N LYS A 160 -12.80 25.05 -14.16
CA LYS A 160 -13.39 23.84 -14.75
C LYS A 160 -14.58 24.14 -15.69
N GLY A 161 -14.49 25.25 -16.41
CA GLY A 161 -15.53 25.68 -17.35
C GLY A 161 -16.67 26.51 -16.75
N GLU A 162 -16.74 26.65 -15.43
CA GLU A 162 -17.83 27.33 -14.74
C GLU A 162 -17.73 28.86 -14.76
N HIS A 163 -16.62 29.43 -15.24
CA HIS A 163 -16.30 30.88 -15.19
C HIS A 163 -16.31 31.48 -13.77
N VAL A 164 -16.58 30.70 -12.74
CA VAL A 164 -16.64 31.11 -11.33
C VAL A 164 -15.72 30.23 -10.50
N ILE A 165 -14.95 30.86 -9.62
CA ILE A 165 -14.13 30.18 -8.59
C ILE A 165 -14.87 30.26 -7.27
N ILE A 166 -15.16 29.10 -6.68
CA ILE A 166 -15.81 29.00 -5.38
C ILE A 166 -14.74 28.84 -4.31
N LYS A 167 -14.67 29.78 -3.38
CA LYS A 167 -13.82 29.68 -2.19
C LYS A 167 -14.68 29.36 -0.97
N PRO A 168 -14.45 28.24 -0.29
CA PRO A 168 -15.17 27.94 0.93
C PRO A 168 -14.81 28.95 2.03
N GLY A 169 -15.80 29.66 2.58
CA GLY A 169 -15.66 30.56 3.72
C GLY A 169 -16.22 29.94 4.99
N ALA A 170 -15.93 30.53 6.13
CA ALA A 170 -16.35 30.01 7.44
C ALA A 170 -17.89 29.94 7.62
N PHE A 171 -18.64 30.83 6.96
CA PHE A 171 -20.10 30.92 7.08
C PHE A 171 -20.83 30.74 5.76
N LYS A 172 -20.20 31.06 4.62
CA LYS A 172 -20.74 30.95 3.28
C LYS A 172 -19.62 30.88 2.24
N ASN A 173 -19.93 30.26 1.11
CA ASN A 173 -19.00 30.26 -0.02
C ASN A 173 -18.88 31.67 -0.64
N GLU A 174 -17.65 32.05 -0.98
CA GLU A 174 -17.37 33.22 -1.80
C GLU A 174 -17.28 32.82 -3.26
N TYR A 175 -17.94 33.56 -4.12
CA TYR A 175 -17.96 33.37 -5.56
C TYR A 175 -17.17 34.50 -6.23
N LYS A 176 -16.14 34.15 -7.00
CA LYS A 176 -15.33 35.11 -7.75
C LYS A 176 -15.30 34.73 -9.20
N THR A 177 -15.45 35.70 -10.08
CA THR A 177 -15.28 35.51 -11.52
C THR A 177 -13.87 35.00 -11.79
N CYS A 178 -13.73 34.00 -12.67
CA CYS A 178 -12.43 33.48 -13.04
C CYS A 178 -11.65 34.53 -13.86
N PRO A 179 -10.44 34.95 -13.44
CA PRO A 179 -9.73 36.04 -14.09
C PRO A 179 -9.00 35.61 -15.37
N TYR A 180 -9.03 34.34 -15.74
CA TYR A 180 -8.25 33.81 -16.85
C TYR A 180 -9.06 33.52 -18.11
N CYS A 181 -10.29 33.01 -17.98
CA CYS A 181 -11.11 32.59 -19.10
C CYS A 181 -12.11 33.65 -19.55
N ASN A 182 -12.82 33.36 -20.65
CA ASN A 182 -13.97 34.16 -21.09
C ASN A 182 -15.25 33.79 -20.32
N GLU A 183 -16.36 34.46 -20.67
CA GLU A 183 -17.69 34.22 -20.05
C GLU A 183 -18.23 32.80 -20.21
N HIS A 184 -17.72 32.05 -21.21
CA HIS A 184 -18.08 30.66 -21.44
C HIS A 184 -17.18 29.67 -20.72
N GLY A 185 -16.27 30.13 -19.86
CA GLY A 185 -15.37 29.27 -19.10
C GLY A 185 -14.29 28.58 -19.96
N VAL A 186 -14.00 29.09 -21.16
CA VAL A 186 -13.00 28.54 -22.08
C VAL A 186 -11.86 29.51 -22.33
N LEU A 187 -10.72 28.94 -22.73
CA LEU A 187 -9.49 29.62 -23.15
C LEU A 187 -9.23 29.33 -24.63
N THR A 188 -8.60 30.24 -25.35
CA THR A 188 -7.97 29.90 -26.62
C THR A 188 -6.76 28.99 -26.39
N CYS A 189 -6.31 28.25 -27.40
CA CYS A 189 -5.15 27.40 -27.29
C CYS A 189 -3.88 28.18 -26.88
N GLU A 190 -3.71 29.38 -27.39
CA GLU A 190 -2.60 30.26 -27.00
C GLU A 190 -2.68 30.67 -25.53
N GLU A 191 -3.87 31.09 -25.06
CA GLU A 191 -4.10 31.42 -23.65
C GLU A 191 -3.87 30.21 -22.74
N TYR A 192 -4.31 29.01 -23.16
CA TYR A 192 -4.10 27.76 -22.43
C TYR A 192 -2.61 27.44 -22.31
N ASN A 193 -1.87 27.51 -23.40
CA ASN A 193 -0.42 27.31 -23.41
C ASN A 193 0.31 28.32 -22.51
N LYS A 194 -0.07 29.60 -22.56
CA LYS A 194 0.45 30.61 -21.64
C LYS A 194 0.09 30.34 -20.17
N LEU A 195 -1.13 29.82 -19.91
CA LEU A 195 -1.56 29.46 -18.55
C LEU A 195 -0.71 28.29 -17.99
N VAL A 196 -0.50 27.25 -18.79
CA VAL A 196 0.30 26.08 -18.39
C VAL A 196 1.75 26.48 -18.09
N ARG A 197 2.31 27.41 -18.85
CA ARG A 197 3.66 27.95 -18.61
C ARG A 197 3.73 29.01 -17.47
N GLY A 198 2.59 29.35 -16.88
CA GLY A 198 2.53 30.40 -15.84
C GLY A 198 2.71 31.84 -16.36
N GLU A 199 2.61 32.05 -17.66
CA GLU A 199 2.80 33.35 -18.34
C GLU A 199 1.49 34.14 -18.48
N LEU A 200 0.33 33.47 -18.39
CA LEU A 200 -0.96 34.12 -18.54
C LEU A 200 -1.28 34.99 -17.32
N LYS A 201 -1.39 36.29 -17.56
CA LYS A 201 -1.77 37.24 -16.49
C LYS A 201 -3.29 37.27 -16.31
N PRO A 202 -3.76 37.47 -15.06
CA PRO A 202 -5.18 37.72 -14.80
C PRO A 202 -5.69 38.91 -15.63
N LYS A 203 -6.93 38.81 -16.12
CA LYS A 203 -7.57 39.87 -16.93
C LYS A 203 -8.06 41.05 -16.05
N PHE A 204 -8.22 40.81 -14.72
CA PHE A 204 -8.65 41.79 -13.72
C PHE A 204 -8.24 41.42 -12.29
#